data_95315cb8c846082390616fb6bb30e9d2
#
_entry.id   95315cb8c846082390616fb6bb30e9d2
#
_cell.length_a   1.000
_cell.length_b   1.000
_cell.length_c   1.000
_cell.angle_alpha   90.00
_cell.angle_beta   90.00
_cell.angle_gamma   90.00
#
_symmetry.space_group_name_H-M   'P 1'
#
loop_
_entity.id
_entity.type
_entity.pdbx_description
1 polymer ?
#
loop_
_entity_poly.entity_id
_entity_poly.type
_entity_poly.pdbx_seq_one_letter_code
_entity_poly.pdbx_strand_id
1 'polypeptide(L)' 'MDNNQIQELIISFLDDVSELSISGKDCNFSIKIVSKDFINLGTIDRHKIIMRLFTDLLQSGELHAISLDLKAPSEV' A
#
# COMPACT_ATOMS: atom_id res chain seq x y z
N MET A 1 12.67 -3.11 -7.82
CA MET A 1 11.80 -3.62 -6.74
C MET A 1 10.74 -4.51 -7.33
N ASP A 2 10.41 -5.62 -6.71
CA ASP A 2 9.42 -6.56 -7.22
C ASP A 2 8.20 -6.64 -6.29
N ASN A 3 7.18 -7.36 -6.76
CA ASN A 3 5.91 -7.48 -6.03
C ASN A 3 6.09 -8.13 -4.67
N ASN A 4 7.00 -9.08 -4.54
CA ASN A 4 7.23 -9.76 -3.27
C ASN A 4 7.80 -8.83 -2.21
N GLN A 5 8.71 -7.95 -2.60
CA GLN A 5 9.29 -6.97 -1.69
C GLN A 5 8.23 -5.98 -1.20
N ILE A 6 7.36 -5.53 -2.10
CA ILE A 6 6.26 -4.63 -1.73
C ILE A 6 5.29 -5.34 -0.79
N GLN A 7 4.95 -6.58 -1.10
CA GLN A 7 4.05 -7.38 -0.27
C GLN A 7 4.59 -7.54 1.15
N GLU A 8 5.86 -7.89 1.28
CA GLU A 8 6.49 -8.06 2.58
C GLU A 8 6.50 -6.78 3.41
N LEU A 9 6.78 -5.64 2.77
CA LEU A 9 6.74 -4.36 3.46
C LEU A 9 5.35 -4.07 4.02
N ILE A 10 4.32 -4.28 3.23
CA ILE A 10 2.94 -4.00 3.64
C ILE A 10 2.52 -4.92 4.76
N ILE A 11 2.77 -6.22 4.63
CA ILE A 11 2.38 -7.22 5.63
C ILE A 11 3.11 -6.99 6.94
N SER A 12 4.36 -6.56 6.88
CA SER A 12 5.13 -6.28 8.08
C SER A 12 4.68 -5.01 8.80
N PHE A 13 4.12 -4.07 8.06
CA PHE A 13 3.71 -2.77 8.59
C PHE A 13 2.32 -2.78 9.20
N LEU A 14 1.36 -3.41 8.53
CA LEU A 14 -0.04 -3.43 8.97
C LEU A 14 -0.29 -4.57 9.95
N ASP A 15 -1.15 -4.33 10.94
CA ASP A 15 -1.53 -5.35 11.92
C ASP A 15 -2.44 -6.41 11.31
N ASP A 16 -3.25 -6.01 10.32
CA ASP A 16 -4.22 -6.89 9.68
C ASP A 16 -4.24 -6.63 8.18
N VAL A 17 -4.25 -7.69 7.40
CA VAL A 17 -4.43 -7.59 5.95
C VAL A 17 -5.38 -8.69 5.50
N SER A 18 -6.61 -8.31 5.15
CA SER A 18 -7.62 -9.24 4.67
C SER A 18 -7.44 -9.58 3.20
N GLU A 19 -7.01 -8.58 2.42
CA GLU A 19 -6.81 -8.75 0.99
C GLU A 19 -5.68 -7.82 0.54
N LEU A 20 -4.83 -8.32 -0.34
CA LEU A 20 -3.73 -7.55 -0.90
C LEU A 20 -3.54 -7.94 -2.36
N SER A 21 -3.64 -6.97 -3.25
CA SER A 21 -3.37 -7.15 -4.67
C SER A 21 -2.35 -6.13 -5.12
N ILE A 22 -1.34 -6.58 -5.83
CA ILE A 22 -0.29 -5.73 -6.36
C ILE A 22 -0.15 -6.02 -7.85
N SER A 23 -0.23 -4.98 -8.66
CA SER A 23 -0.02 -5.11 -10.10
C SER A 23 0.87 -3.98 -10.59
N GLY A 24 1.46 -4.16 -11.77
CA GLY A 24 2.33 -3.16 -12.37
C GLY A 24 3.70 -3.69 -12.70
N LYS A 25 4.50 -2.81 -13.28
CA LYS A 25 5.85 -3.13 -13.72
C LYS A 25 6.64 -1.85 -13.88
N ASP A 26 7.97 -1.99 -14.09
CA ASP A 26 8.85 -0.86 -14.40
C ASP A 26 8.75 0.25 -13.35
N CYS A 27 8.70 -0.14 -12.07
CA CYS A 27 8.65 0.79 -10.94
C CYS A 27 7.34 1.58 -10.84
N ASN A 28 6.30 1.19 -11.56
CA ASN A 28 4.96 1.77 -11.47
C ASN A 28 4.00 0.69 -10.99
N PHE A 29 3.43 0.87 -9.80
CA PHE A 29 2.62 -0.16 -9.16
C PHE A 29 1.23 0.35 -8.79
N SER A 30 0.25 -0.54 -8.88
CA SER A 30 -1.09 -0.33 -8.34
C SER A 30 -1.32 -1.33 -7.21
N ILE A 31 -1.69 -0.83 -6.05
CA ILE A 31 -1.80 -1.63 -4.84
C ILE A 31 -3.20 -1.48 -4.25
N LYS A 32 -3.87 -2.61 -4.03
CA LYS A 32 -5.15 -2.64 -3.33
C LYS A 32 -4.96 -3.37 -2.01
N ILE A 33 -5.38 -2.73 -0.93
CA ILE A 33 -5.29 -3.30 0.41
C ILE A 33 -6.65 -3.20 1.10
N VAL A 34 -7.09 -4.32 1.67
CA VAL A 34 -8.25 -4.34 2.56
C VAL A 34 -7.74 -4.69 3.95
N SER A 35 -7.91 -3.78 4.90
CA SER A 35 -7.33 -3.92 6.23
C SER A 35 -8.21 -3.27 7.29
N LYS A 36 -8.31 -3.93 8.45
CA LYS A 36 -8.98 -3.36 9.61
C LYS A 36 -8.27 -2.11 10.13
N ASP A 37 -7.00 -1.94 9.81
CA ASP A 37 -6.22 -0.76 10.19
C ASP A 37 -6.82 0.52 9.63
N PHE A 38 -7.62 0.41 8.57
CA PHE A 38 -8.24 1.57 7.92
C PHE A 38 -9.61 1.94 8.48
N ILE A 39 -10.13 1.19 9.45
CA ILE A 39 -11.41 1.49 10.08
C ILE A 39 -11.33 2.86 10.75
N ASN A 40 -12.35 3.70 10.54
CA ASN A 40 -12.44 5.06 11.08
C ASN A 40 -11.41 6.05 10.54
N LEU A 41 -10.69 5.70 9.47
CA LEU A 41 -9.77 6.61 8.82
C LEU A 41 -10.35 7.09 7.49
N GLY A 42 -10.18 8.37 7.19
CA GLY A 42 -10.53 8.92 5.90
C GLY A 42 -9.51 8.55 4.84
N THR A 43 -9.83 8.84 3.59
CA THR A 43 -8.98 8.51 2.44
C THR A 43 -7.58 9.11 2.56
N ILE A 44 -7.51 10.36 2.98
CA ILE A 44 -6.22 11.07 3.09
C ILE A 44 -5.33 10.42 4.15
N ASP A 45 -5.91 10.09 5.30
CA ASP A 45 -5.14 9.48 6.38
C ASP A 45 -4.62 8.09 5.99
N ARG A 46 -5.44 7.31 5.31
CA ARG A 46 -5.02 6.00 4.79
C ARG A 46 -3.84 6.13 3.84
N HIS A 47 -3.92 7.07 2.92
CA HIS A 47 -2.83 7.34 1.98
C HIS A 47 -1.55 7.73 2.70
N LYS A 48 -1.64 8.61 3.69
CA LYS A 48 -0.45 9.05 4.44
C LYS A 48 0.24 7.89 5.14
N ILE A 49 -0.52 7.00 5.74
CA ILE A 49 0.03 5.84 6.45
C ILE A 49 0.83 4.96 5.49
N ILE A 50 0.24 4.63 4.35
CA ILE A 50 0.89 3.74 3.38
C ILE A 50 2.04 4.43 2.67
N MET A 51 1.89 5.72 2.32
CA MET A 51 2.97 6.45 1.65
C MET A 51 4.22 6.59 2.50
N ARG A 52 4.09 6.58 3.82
CA ARG A 52 5.27 6.58 4.71
C ARG A 52 6.17 5.38 4.47
N LEU A 53 5.59 4.23 4.14
CA LEU A 53 6.37 3.03 3.84
C LEU A 53 7.24 3.21 2.61
N PHE A 54 6.74 3.98 1.63
CA PHE A 54 7.35 4.05 0.32
C PHE A 54 8.11 5.34 0.06
N THR A 55 8.14 6.26 1.03
CA THR A 55 8.77 7.57 0.86
C THR A 55 10.23 7.46 0.39
N ASP A 56 11.01 6.64 1.06
CA ASP A 56 12.43 6.49 0.71
C ASP A 56 12.61 5.89 -0.69
N LEU A 57 11.77 4.93 -1.04
CA LEU A 57 11.85 4.28 -2.34
C LEU A 57 11.45 5.21 -3.48
N LEU A 58 10.48 6.08 -3.23
CA LEU A 58 10.07 7.09 -4.21
C LEU A 58 11.16 8.15 -4.38
N GLN A 59 11.80 8.56 -3.27
CA GLN A 59 12.88 9.54 -3.31
C GLN A 59 14.12 9.01 -4.01
N SER A 60 14.44 7.73 -3.81
CA SER A 60 15.62 7.12 -4.43
C SER A 60 15.40 6.75 -5.91
N GLY A 61 14.15 6.74 -6.39
CA GLY A 61 13.84 6.34 -7.74
C GLY A 61 13.62 4.86 -7.94
N GLU A 62 13.69 4.06 -6.87
CA GLU A 62 13.39 2.62 -6.94
C GLU A 62 11.92 2.38 -7.24
N LEU A 63 11.05 3.33 -6.87
CA LEU A 63 9.66 3.39 -7.27
C LEU A 63 9.41 4.73 -7.93
N HIS A 64 8.69 4.76 -9.06
CA HIS A 64 8.36 5.99 -9.76
C HIS A 64 6.95 6.46 -9.46
N ALA A 65 5.98 5.55 -9.41
CA ALA A 65 4.60 5.91 -9.14
C ALA A 65 3.88 4.76 -8.43
N ILE A 66 2.96 5.13 -7.54
CA ILE A 66 2.10 4.20 -6.82
C ILE A 66 0.67 4.69 -6.88
N SER A 67 -0.26 3.80 -7.26
CA SER A 67 -1.70 4.03 -7.13
C SER A 67 -2.20 3.17 -5.98
N LEU A 68 -2.98 3.76 -5.08
CA LEU A 68 -3.46 3.08 -3.89
C LEU A 68 -4.98 3.00 -3.88
N ASP A 69 -5.50 1.82 -3.56
CA ASP A 69 -6.91 1.58 -3.27
C ASP A 69 -6.97 0.93 -1.88
N LEU A 70 -7.33 1.73 -0.87
CA LEU A 70 -7.24 1.34 0.53
C LEU A 70 -8.63 1.32 1.14
N LYS A 71 -9.06 0.15 1.60
CA LYS A 71 -10.41 -0.03 2.14
C LYS A 71 -10.41 -0.79 3.45
N ALA A 72 -11.37 -0.44 4.32
CA ALA A 72 -11.69 -1.27 5.46
C ALA A 72 -12.58 -2.45 5.01
N PRO A 73 -12.60 -3.56 5.75
CA PRO A 73 -13.38 -4.74 5.33
C PRO A 73 -14.86 -4.47 5.11
N SER A 74 -15.44 -3.53 5.86
CA SER A 74 -16.85 -3.20 5.73
C SER A 74 -17.17 -2.41 4.45
N GLU A 75 -16.17 -1.96 3.72
CA GLU A 75 -16.32 -1.14 2.51
C GLU A 75 -16.24 -1.94 1.20
N VAL A 76 -16.01 -3.23 1.32
CA VAL A 76 -15.91 -4.10 0.15
C VAL A 76 -17.07 -5.04 0.03
#